data_736075a910a16d7355ca0cac70951bc0
#
_entry.id   736075a910a16d7355ca0cac70951bc0
#
_cell.length_a   1.000
_cell.length_b   1.000
_cell.length_c   1.000
_cell.angle_alpha   90.00
_cell.angle_beta   90.00
_cell.angle_gamma   90.00
#
_symmetry.space_group_name_H-M   'P 1'
#
loop_
_entity.id
_entity.type
_entity.pdbx_description
1 polymer ?
#
loop_
_entity_poly.entity_id
_entity_poly.type
_entity_poly.pdbx_seq_one_letter_code
_entity_poly.pdbx_strand_id
1 'polypeptide(L)'
;MSVASHYDGSASSYGDQYDPAKLWTNAEYPSNYFRLQLVQRLLAAANASSVYELGVGDATPLVTLAGSGLRVAGNDISPEMVKVARTNMQAHGLDPESISLLDVQDAEAMRSEMARAGTFDAVMALGVIPHVSDDAAFVTAMDGFLRPGGRLLLQFRNAMFSMFTFNRLTREFILDELLRDVDPTVRDIVAADLDARLAVDMPPARTRPSGDGYDEILSRFHNPFELADVVRAHGYRDVQFHWYNYHPAYPMIADRFDPKTYRTAQINLEHEGTWRGMFLCSAGVIEAVKDPD
;
A
#
# COMPACT_ATOMS: atom_id res chain seq x y z
N MET A 1 -17.37 1.48 -11.13
CA MET A 1 -17.52 1.37 -9.65
C MET A 1 -16.59 2.38 -8.99
N SER A 2 -16.98 3.09 -7.93
CA SER A 2 -16.09 3.99 -7.18
C SER A 2 -15.19 3.18 -6.21
N VAL A 3 -14.06 3.76 -5.82
CA VAL A 3 -13.16 3.16 -4.81
C VAL A 3 -13.92 2.94 -3.50
N ALA A 4 -14.72 3.92 -3.05
CA ALA A 4 -15.55 3.80 -1.84
C ALA A 4 -16.49 2.60 -1.90
N SER A 5 -17.30 2.46 -2.98
CA SER A 5 -18.25 1.35 -3.09
C SER A 5 -17.59 -0.03 -3.19
N HIS A 6 -16.35 -0.09 -3.65
CA HIS A 6 -15.56 -1.32 -3.65
C HIS A 6 -15.21 -1.78 -2.23
N TYR A 7 -14.77 -0.85 -1.37
CA TYR A 7 -14.39 -1.15 0.01
C TYR A 7 -15.60 -1.32 0.94
N ASP A 8 -16.75 -0.69 0.67
CA ASP A 8 -17.99 -0.92 1.42
C ASP A 8 -18.34 -2.42 1.51
N GLY A 9 -18.14 -3.16 0.41
CA GLY A 9 -18.42 -4.60 0.36
C GLY A 9 -17.49 -5.50 1.17
N SER A 10 -16.31 -5.03 1.59
CA SER A 10 -15.30 -5.81 2.31
C SER A 10 -15.12 -5.39 3.77
N ALA A 11 -15.83 -4.36 4.23
CA ALA A 11 -15.62 -3.73 5.53
C ALA A 11 -15.72 -4.71 6.72
N SER A 12 -16.62 -5.70 6.68
CA SER A 12 -16.84 -6.63 7.80
C SER A 12 -15.77 -7.70 7.99
N SER A 13 -14.92 -7.95 6.98
CA SER A 13 -13.89 -9.01 7.00
C SER A 13 -12.47 -8.47 6.86
N TYR A 14 -12.31 -7.16 6.77
CA TYR A 14 -11.02 -6.53 6.49
C TYR A 14 -9.99 -6.78 7.61
N GLY A 15 -10.40 -6.76 8.87
CA GLY A 15 -9.56 -7.03 10.03
C GLY A 15 -8.94 -8.43 10.06
N ASP A 16 -9.55 -9.39 9.40
CA ASP A 16 -9.04 -10.76 9.28
C ASP A 16 -7.64 -10.86 8.66
N GLN A 17 -7.27 -9.89 7.83
CA GLN A 17 -5.97 -9.84 7.16
C GLN A 17 -4.81 -9.45 8.08
N TYR A 18 -5.11 -9.02 9.31
CA TYR A 18 -4.12 -8.64 10.32
C TYR A 18 -3.93 -9.72 11.40
N ASP A 19 -4.77 -10.76 11.43
CA ASP A 19 -4.76 -11.78 12.50
C ASP A 19 -3.56 -12.73 12.37
N PRO A 20 -2.59 -12.72 13.32
CA PRO A 20 -1.44 -13.61 13.31
C PRO A 20 -1.82 -15.08 13.43
N ALA A 21 -2.97 -15.42 14.01
CA ALA A 21 -3.43 -16.80 14.10
C ALA A 21 -3.73 -17.40 12.72
N LYS A 22 -4.03 -16.54 11.74
CA LYS A 22 -4.32 -16.94 10.37
C LYS A 22 -3.09 -17.10 9.47
N LEU A 23 -1.87 -16.83 9.96
CA LEU A 23 -0.61 -16.97 9.21
C LEU A 23 -0.48 -18.34 8.51
N TRP A 24 -0.98 -19.39 9.13
CA TRP A 24 -0.85 -20.75 8.66
C TRP A 24 -2.15 -21.37 8.14
N THR A 25 -3.28 -20.67 8.28
CA THR A 25 -4.62 -21.20 7.97
C THR A 25 -5.28 -20.50 6.80
N ASN A 26 -4.92 -19.24 6.50
CA ASN A 26 -5.48 -18.51 5.37
C ASN A 26 -4.92 -19.01 4.05
N ALA A 27 -5.79 -19.17 3.06
CA ALA A 27 -5.38 -19.39 1.67
C ALA A 27 -4.60 -18.19 1.10
N GLU A 28 -4.98 -16.98 1.51
CA GLU A 28 -4.29 -15.76 1.14
C GLU A 28 -3.11 -15.47 2.08
N TYR A 29 -2.06 -14.87 1.51
CA TYR A 29 -0.91 -14.43 2.28
C TYR A 29 -1.28 -13.21 3.14
N PRO A 30 -1.00 -13.22 4.45
CA PRO A 30 -1.39 -12.14 5.35
C PRO A 30 -0.43 -10.94 5.23
N SER A 31 -0.38 -10.33 4.06
CA SER A 31 0.53 -9.21 3.76
C SER A 31 0.30 -8.01 4.69
N ASN A 32 -0.96 -7.77 5.10
CA ASN A 32 -1.29 -6.68 6.00
C ASN A 32 -0.72 -6.87 7.41
N TYR A 33 -0.60 -8.12 7.89
CA TYR A 33 0.08 -8.42 9.14
C TYR A 33 1.56 -7.99 9.08
N PHE A 34 2.30 -8.40 8.03
CA PHE A 34 3.72 -8.04 7.89
C PHE A 34 3.91 -6.53 7.68
N ARG A 35 3.02 -5.89 6.91
CA ARG A 35 3.01 -4.44 6.75
C ARG A 35 2.85 -3.72 8.11
N LEU A 36 1.92 -4.17 8.94
CA LEU A 36 1.71 -3.58 10.26
C LEU A 36 2.92 -3.76 11.17
N GLN A 37 3.56 -4.94 11.18
CA GLN A 37 4.80 -5.19 11.93
C GLN A 37 5.93 -4.26 11.45
N LEU A 38 6.05 -4.02 10.16
CA LEU A 38 7.01 -3.08 9.59
C LEU A 38 6.74 -1.65 10.09
N VAL A 39 5.49 -1.17 9.95
CA VAL A 39 5.09 0.18 10.40
C VAL A 39 5.35 0.38 11.88
N GLN A 40 5.01 -0.59 12.74
CA GLN A 40 5.31 -0.53 14.18
C GLN A 40 6.80 -0.34 14.45
N ARG A 41 7.67 -1.10 13.77
CA ARG A 41 9.13 -0.96 13.93
C ARG A 41 9.64 0.41 13.49
N LEU A 42 9.14 0.95 12.35
CA LEU A 42 9.54 2.26 11.83
C LEU A 42 9.11 3.39 12.77
N LEU A 43 7.88 3.36 13.26
CA LEU A 43 7.37 4.36 14.22
C LEU A 43 8.11 4.31 15.55
N ALA A 44 8.42 3.11 16.07
CA ALA A 44 9.21 2.93 17.27
C ALA A 44 10.65 3.45 17.09
N ALA A 45 11.30 3.15 15.97
CA ALA A 45 12.65 3.64 15.64
C ALA A 45 12.69 5.18 15.51
N ALA A 46 11.59 5.79 15.04
CA ALA A 46 11.42 7.23 14.97
C ALA A 46 11.07 7.89 16.31
N ASN A 47 10.83 7.12 17.38
CA ASN A 47 10.26 7.59 18.65
C ASN A 47 8.97 8.42 18.45
N ALA A 48 8.13 8.02 17.49
CA ALA A 48 6.88 8.69 17.23
C ALA A 48 5.90 8.47 18.40
N SER A 49 5.21 9.51 18.81
CA SER A 49 4.17 9.48 19.84
C SER A 49 2.77 9.71 19.27
N SER A 50 2.70 10.09 18.00
CA SER A 50 1.44 10.33 17.30
C SER A 50 1.52 9.97 15.83
N VAL A 51 0.40 9.45 15.28
CA VAL A 51 0.29 9.10 13.87
C VAL A 51 -1.09 9.42 13.31
N TYR A 52 -1.12 9.97 12.10
CA TYR A 52 -2.33 10.16 11.31
C TYR A 52 -2.32 9.20 10.12
N GLU A 53 -3.43 8.51 9.86
CA GLU A 53 -3.56 7.60 8.71
C GLU A 53 -4.58 8.13 7.71
N LEU A 54 -4.15 8.26 6.43
CA LEU A 54 -5.05 8.47 5.32
C LEU A 54 -5.51 7.10 4.79
N GLY A 55 -6.84 6.89 4.77
CA GLY A 55 -7.43 5.61 4.38
C GLY A 55 -7.32 4.55 5.47
N VAL A 56 -7.99 4.80 6.61
CA VAL A 56 -7.88 3.94 7.81
C VAL A 56 -8.49 2.55 7.66
N GLY A 57 -9.33 2.33 6.64
CA GLY A 57 -10.11 1.09 6.53
C GLY A 57 -10.95 0.85 7.79
N ASP A 58 -10.80 -0.32 8.40
CA ASP A 58 -11.45 -0.69 9.67
C ASP A 58 -10.73 -0.18 10.93
N ALA A 59 -9.67 0.62 10.78
CA ALA A 59 -8.78 1.14 11.83
C ALA A 59 -8.02 0.09 12.65
N THR A 60 -7.91 -1.16 12.21
CA THR A 60 -7.10 -2.18 12.89
C THR A 60 -5.65 -1.73 13.11
N PRO A 61 -4.94 -1.12 12.13
CA PRO A 61 -3.60 -0.57 12.37
C PRO A 61 -3.59 0.49 13.47
N LEU A 62 -4.52 1.44 13.45
CA LEU A 62 -4.59 2.52 14.43
C LEU A 62 -4.85 2.01 15.85
N VAL A 63 -5.78 1.06 16.01
CA VAL A 63 -6.05 0.42 17.32
C VAL A 63 -4.80 -0.27 17.84
N THR A 64 -4.07 -0.99 17.00
CA THR A 64 -2.83 -1.66 17.38
C THR A 64 -1.74 -0.67 17.80
N LEU A 65 -1.60 0.44 17.07
CA LEU A 65 -0.63 1.50 17.38
C LEU A 65 -1.00 2.26 18.65
N ALA A 66 -2.29 2.53 18.89
CA ALA A 66 -2.78 3.11 20.14
C ALA A 66 -2.51 2.22 21.34
N GLY A 67 -2.63 0.88 21.19
CA GLY A 67 -2.24 -0.10 22.20
C GLY A 67 -0.75 -0.04 22.56
N SER A 68 0.09 0.51 21.68
CA SER A 68 1.51 0.80 21.93
C SER A 68 1.75 2.21 22.49
N GLY A 69 0.70 2.97 22.80
CA GLY A 69 0.76 4.29 23.43
C GLY A 69 0.77 5.49 22.49
N LEU A 70 0.56 5.31 21.19
CA LEU A 70 0.50 6.43 20.23
C LEU A 70 -0.86 7.13 20.26
N ARG A 71 -0.88 8.45 20.15
CA ARG A 71 -2.08 9.21 19.77
C ARG A 71 -2.37 8.93 18.29
N VAL A 72 -3.58 8.51 17.98
CA VAL A 72 -3.98 8.10 16.63
C VAL A 72 -5.17 8.90 16.14
N ALA A 73 -5.19 9.20 14.84
CA ALA A 73 -6.33 9.75 14.14
C ALA A 73 -6.24 9.40 12.65
N GLY A 74 -7.31 9.62 11.88
CA GLY A 74 -7.28 9.39 10.45
C GLY A 74 -8.61 9.60 9.76
N ASN A 75 -8.65 9.26 8.48
CA ASN A 75 -9.85 9.40 7.65
C ASN A 75 -10.00 8.23 6.67
N ASP A 76 -11.21 8.05 6.19
CA ASP A 76 -11.50 7.16 5.06
C ASP A 76 -12.57 7.78 4.16
N ILE A 77 -12.59 7.39 2.88
CA ILE A 77 -13.58 7.82 1.90
C ILE A 77 -14.87 7.00 1.96
N SER A 78 -14.81 5.78 2.49
CA SER A 78 -15.93 4.84 2.58
C SER A 78 -16.75 5.09 3.86
N PRO A 79 -18.04 5.44 3.76
CA PRO A 79 -18.91 5.58 4.94
C PRO A 79 -19.00 4.30 5.79
N GLU A 80 -19.03 3.14 5.16
CA GLU A 80 -19.11 1.86 5.89
C GLU A 80 -17.79 1.54 6.59
N MET A 81 -16.62 1.83 5.97
CA MET A 81 -15.33 1.71 6.64
C MET A 81 -15.24 2.64 7.85
N VAL A 82 -15.62 3.91 7.72
CA VAL A 82 -15.63 4.85 8.85
C VAL A 82 -16.52 4.36 9.99
N LYS A 83 -17.69 3.81 9.69
CA LYS A 83 -18.59 3.25 10.70
C LYS A 83 -17.96 2.05 11.43
N VAL A 84 -17.33 1.12 10.69
CA VAL A 84 -16.62 -0.02 11.28
C VAL A 84 -15.42 0.47 12.07
N ALA A 85 -14.62 1.39 11.54
CA ALA A 85 -13.47 1.98 12.21
C ALA A 85 -13.85 2.63 13.55
N ARG A 86 -14.89 3.46 13.57
CA ARG A 86 -15.40 4.11 14.80
C ARG A 86 -15.86 3.08 15.83
N THR A 87 -16.55 2.02 15.39
CA THR A 87 -16.97 0.92 16.26
C THR A 87 -15.76 0.22 16.87
N ASN A 88 -14.74 -0.04 16.05
CA ASN A 88 -13.51 -0.69 16.50
C ASN A 88 -12.72 0.19 17.48
N MET A 89 -12.59 1.49 17.20
CA MET A 89 -11.98 2.47 18.12
C MET A 89 -12.69 2.46 19.46
N GLN A 90 -14.02 2.58 19.48
CA GLN A 90 -14.83 2.60 20.70
C GLN A 90 -14.70 1.29 21.49
N ALA A 91 -14.67 0.15 20.84
CA ALA A 91 -14.51 -1.16 21.50
C ALA A 91 -13.17 -1.28 22.25
N HIS A 92 -12.15 -0.51 21.83
CA HIS A 92 -10.83 -0.45 22.48
C HIS A 92 -10.63 0.77 23.37
N GLY A 93 -11.70 1.49 23.71
CA GLY A 93 -11.65 2.65 24.61
C GLY A 93 -11.00 3.90 24.02
N LEU A 94 -10.94 3.98 22.68
CA LEU A 94 -10.39 5.11 21.93
C LEU A 94 -11.52 6.03 21.47
N ASP A 95 -11.18 7.30 21.17
CA ASP A 95 -12.14 8.28 20.68
C ASP A 95 -12.57 7.98 19.23
N PRO A 96 -13.83 7.60 18.97
CA PRO A 96 -14.32 7.34 17.63
C PRO A 96 -14.34 8.59 16.73
N GLU A 97 -14.44 9.80 17.31
CA GLU A 97 -14.44 11.05 16.54
C GLU A 97 -13.06 11.44 16.02
N SER A 98 -12.00 10.71 16.40
CA SER A 98 -10.68 10.82 15.79
C SER A 98 -10.64 10.28 14.35
N ILE A 99 -11.71 9.57 13.90
CA ILE A 99 -11.86 9.06 12.52
C ILE A 99 -12.88 9.91 11.77
N SER A 100 -12.46 10.50 10.64
CA SER A 100 -13.28 11.35 9.79
C SER A 100 -13.71 10.64 8.49
N LEU A 101 -14.93 10.93 8.02
CA LEU A 101 -15.33 10.60 6.66
C LEU A 101 -14.83 11.72 5.73
N LEU A 102 -13.91 11.40 4.83
CA LEU A 102 -13.23 12.41 4.03
C LEU A 102 -12.62 11.81 2.76
N ASP A 103 -12.87 12.44 1.61
CA ASP A 103 -12.12 12.18 0.37
C ASP A 103 -10.82 12.99 0.38
N VAL A 104 -9.68 12.29 0.29
CA VAL A 104 -8.35 12.92 0.24
C VAL A 104 -8.11 13.78 -1.00
N GLN A 105 -8.97 13.67 -2.03
CA GLN A 105 -8.94 14.50 -3.23
C GLN A 105 -9.77 15.79 -3.08
N ASP A 106 -10.57 15.95 -2.01
CA ASP A 106 -11.27 17.17 -1.68
C ASP A 106 -10.36 18.12 -0.87
N ALA A 107 -9.75 19.08 -1.56
CA ALA A 107 -8.79 19.99 -0.95
C ALA A 107 -9.41 20.92 0.12
N GLU A 108 -10.70 21.24 0.08
CA GLU A 108 -11.36 22.08 1.09
C GLU A 108 -11.63 21.25 2.35
N ALA A 109 -12.19 20.07 2.20
CA ALA A 109 -12.42 19.15 3.29
C ALA A 109 -11.10 18.75 3.97
N MET A 110 -10.03 18.53 3.20
CA MET A 110 -8.68 18.26 3.72
C MET A 110 -8.15 19.41 4.57
N ARG A 111 -8.27 20.66 4.12
CA ARG A 111 -7.85 21.83 4.93
C ARG A 111 -8.62 21.93 6.24
N SER A 112 -9.92 21.69 6.21
CA SER A 112 -10.77 21.69 7.40
C SER A 112 -10.35 20.61 8.39
N GLU A 113 -10.05 19.42 7.90
CA GLU A 113 -9.58 18.29 8.71
C GLU A 113 -8.18 18.56 9.31
N MET A 114 -7.25 19.13 8.55
CA MET A 114 -5.94 19.54 9.05
C MET A 114 -6.06 20.55 10.21
N ALA A 115 -6.95 21.52 10.08
CA ALA A 115 -7.20 22.50 11.14
C ALA A 115 -7.80 21.85 12.41
N ARG A 116 -8.64 20.81 12.26
CA ARG A 116 -9.25 20.06 13.35
C ARG A 116 -8.27 19.11 14.03
N ALA A 117 -7.56 18.30 13.26
CA ALA A 117 -6.72 17.21 13.77
C ALA A 117 -5.34 17.69 14.25
N GLY A 118 -4.83 18.79 13.69
CA GLY A 118 -3.48 19.30 13.91
C GLY A 118 -2.39 18.43 13.27
N THR A 119 -1.16 18.57 13.77
CA THR A 119 -0.01 17.85 13.24
C THR A 119 0.39 16.65 14.10
N PHE A 120 1.11 15.71 13.46
CA PHE A 120 1.52 14.43 14.03
C PHE A 120 3.02 14.20 13.81
N ASP A 121 3.61 13.33 14.64
CA ASP A 121 5.00 12.88 14.48
C ASP A 121 5.20 12.03 13.24
N ALA A 122 4.15 11.30 12.84
CA ALA A 122 4.14 10.50 11.63
C ALA A 122 2.81 10.62 10.89
N VAL A 123 2.86 10.49 9.57
CA VAL A 123 1.70 10.34 8.69
C VAL A 123 1.89 9.09 7.85
N MET A 124 0.85 8.27 7.76
CA MET A 124 0.90 7.05 6.96
C MET A 124 -0.29 6.93 6.02
N ALA A 125 -0.08 6.25 4.90
CA ALA A 125 -1.12 5.85 3.96
C ALA A 125 -0.85 4.41 3.50
N LEU A 126 -1.68 3.48 3.96
CA LEU A 126 -1.50 2.05 3.78
C LEU A 126 -2.53 1.47 2.82
N GLY A 127 -2.22 1.48 1.53
CA GLY A 127 -3.09 0.95 0.47
C GLY A 127 -3.91 2.00 -0.27
N VAL A 128 -3.60 3.28 -0.14
CA VAL A 128 -4.38 4.39 -0.73
C VAL A 128 -3.81 4.86 -2.06
N ILE A 129 -2.50 5.10 -2.16
CA ILE A 129 -1.89 5.71 -3.35
C ILE A 129 -2.16 4.94 -4.67
N PRO A 130 -2.31 3.59 -4.69
CA PRO A 130 -2.69 2.90 -5.91
C PRO A 130 -4.03 3.35 -6.52
N HIS A 131 -4.88 3.96 -5.71
CA HIS A 131 -6.23 4.41 -6.07
C HIS A 131 -6.34 5.92 -6.30
N VAL A 132 -5.22 6.64 -6.23
CA VAL A 132 -5.14 8.09 -6.44
C VAL A 132 -4.62 8.37 -7.84
N SER A 133 -5.14 9.41 -8.47
CA SER A 133 -4.76 9.79 -9.84
C SER A 133 -3.52 10.69 -9.91
N ASP A 134 -3.24 11.45 -8.84
CA ASP A 134 -2.15 12.43 -8.74
C ASP A 134 -1.32 12.21 -7.48
N ASP A 135 -0.13 11.62 -7.66
CA ASP A 135 0.79 11.29 -6.58
C ASP A 135 1.31 12.54 -5.87
N ALA A 136 1.57 13.62 -6.60
CA ALA A 136 2.09 14.87 -6.06
C ALA A 136 1.05 15.56 -5.17
N ALA A 137 -0.20 15.65 -5.63
CA ALA A 137 -1.30 16.16 -4.84
C ALA A 137 -1.54 15.32 -3.58
N PHE A 138 -1.39 14.00 -3.68
CA PHE A 138 -1.55 13.10 -2.54
C PHE A 138 -0.44 13.27 -1.49
N VAL A 139 0.82 13.39 -1.92
CA VAL A 139 1.95 13.67 -1.01
C VAL A 139 1.76 15.03 -0.34
N THR A 140 1.29 16.05 -1.07
CA THR A 140 0.93 17.36 -0.49
C THR A 140 -0.16 17.24 0.58
N ALA A 141 -1.17 16.41 0.35
CA ALA A 141 -2.24 16.17 1.33
C ALA A 141 -1.69 15.49 2.60
N MET A 142 -0.79 14.53 2.47
CA MET A 142 -0.13 13.89 3.62
C MET A 142 0.73 14.89 4.40
N ASP A 143 1.45 15.76 3.68
CA ASP A 143 2.35 16.77 4.27
C ASP A 143 1.64 17.71 5.25
N GLY A 144 0.38 18.04 4.99
CA GLY A 144 -0.41 18.94 5.84
C GLY A 144 -0.68 18.44 7.26
N PHE A 145 -0.61 17.13 7.49
CA PHE A 145 -0.76 16.54 8.83
C PHE A 145 0.59 16.28 9.53
N LEU A 146 1.71 16.49 8.83
CA LEU A 146 3.02 16.13 9.33
C LEU A 146 3.78 17.33 9.87
N ARG A 147 4.24 17.26 11.12
CA ARG A 147 5.11 18.29 11.68
C ARG A 147 6.49 18.31 10.99
N PRO A 148 7.21 19.43 10.99
CA PRO A 148 8.61 19.46 10.56
C PRO A 148 9.44 18.39 11.27
N GLY A 149 10.30 17.69 10.52
CA GLY A 149 11.09 16.57 11.02
C GLY A 149 10.30 15.28 11.29
N GLY A 150 9.00 15.24 11.00
CA GLY A 150 8.15 14.06 11.14
C GLY A 150 8.40 13.01 10.06
N ARG A 151 7.79 11.83 10.23
CA ARG A 151 7.96 10.67 9.34
C ARG A 151 6.78 10.47 8.41
N LEU A 152 7.05 10.39 7.12
CA LEU A 152 6.12 9.92 6.10
C LEU A 152 6.29 8.41 5.93
N LEU A 153 5.19 7.65 5.97
CA LEU A 153 5.14 6.22 5.64
C LEU A 153 4.12 6.00 4.52
N LEU A 154 4.61 5.84 3.30
CA LEU A 154 3.77 5.71 2.10
C LEU A 154 3.89 4.32 1.49
N GLN A 155 2.83 3.51 1.63
CA GLN A 155 2.78 2.19 1.02
C GLN A 155 2.39 2.28 -0.45
N PHE A 156 3.07 1.52 -1.29
CA PHE A 156 2.85 1.47 -2.73
C PHE A 156 2.84 0.02 -3.25
N ARG A 157 2.24 -0.19 -4.43
CA ARG A 157 2.39 -1.41 -5.21
C ARG A 157 3.62 -1.30 -6.09
N ASN A 158 4.48 -2.30 -6.00
CA ASN A 158 5.79 -2.27 -6.61
C ASN A 158 5.75 -2.69 -8.09
N ALA A 159 5.94 -1.73 -9.00
CA ALA A 159 6.00 -2.01 -10.43
C ALA A 159 7.19 -2.89 -10.82
N MET A 160 8.32 -2.83 -10.09
CA MET A 160 9.50 -3.65 -10.36
C MET A 160 9.23 -5.16 -10.17
N PHE A 161 8.28 -5.52 -9.31
CA PHE A 161 7.83 -6.92 -9.15
C PHE A 161 7.31 -7.52 -10.46
N SER A 162 6.81 -6.68 -11.36
CA SER A 162 6.35 -7.12 -12.69
C SER A 162 7.41 -7.89 -13.47
N MET A 163 8.69 -7.58 -13.28
CA MET A 163 9.80 -8.32 -13.90
C MET A 163 9.91 -9.77 -13.41
N PHE A 164 9.36 -10.10 -12.26
CA PHE A 164 9.34 -11.43 -11.66
C PHE A 164 8.02 -12.18 -11.90
N THR A 165 7.03 -11.59 -12.57
CA THR A 165 5.74 -12.25 -12.80
C THR A 165 5.71 -13.11 -14.04
N PHE A 166 6.52 -12.82 -15.06
CA PHE A 166 6.57 -13.50 -16.36
C PHE A 166 5.20 -13.64 -17.04
N ASN A 167 4.41 -12.56 -16.97
CA ASN A 167 3.07 -12.49 -17.53
C ASN A 167 2.81 -11.13 -18.20
N ARG A 168 1.54 -10.76 -18.41
CA ARG A 168 1.14 -9.47 -18.96
C ARG A 168 1.82 -8.28 -18.27
N LEU A 169 1.96 -8.32 -16.94
CA LEU A 169 2.59 -7.23 -16.18
C LEU A 169 4.07 -7.05 -16.55
N THR A 170 4.80 -8.13 -16.83
CA THR A 170 6.19 -8.06 -17.34
C THR A 170 6.23 -7.36 -18.70
N ARG A 171 5.34 -7.72 -19.61
CA ARG A 171 5.22 -7.08 -20.92
C ARG A 171 4.93 -5.59 -20.82
N GLU A 172 3.92 -5.23 -20.05
CA GLU A 172 3.53 -3.84 -19.81
C GLU A 172 4.69 -3.05 -19.20
N PHE A 173 5.35 -3.57 -18.18
CA PHE A 173 6.49 -2.90 -17.55
C PHE A 173 7.66 -2.68 -18.56
N ILE A 174 7.98 -3.67 -19.38
CA ILE A 174 9.05 -3.52 -20.40
C ILE A 174 8.67 -2.44 -21.41
N LEU A 175 7.46 -2.47 -21.95
CA LEU A 175 7.06 -1.55 -23.03
C LEU A 175 6.75 -0.14 -22.51
N ASP A 176 6.09 -0.02 -21.39
CA ASP A 176 5.52 1.26 -20.93
C ASP A 176 6.44 1.99 -19.93
N GLU A 177 7.32 1.24 -19.25
CA GLU A 177 8.30 1.82 -18.32
C GLU A 177 9.71 1.85 -18.91
N LEU A 178 10.27 0.67 -19.26
CA LEU A 178 11.68 0.59 -19.70
C LEU A 178 11.92 1.14 -21.10
N LEU A 179 10.97 0.96 -22.01
CA LEU A 179 11.07 1.37 -23.41
C LEU A 179 10.15 2.56 -23.74
N ARG A 180 9.71 3.32 -22.74
CA ARG A 180 8.80 4.46 -22.84
C ARG A 180 9.22 5.44 -23.95
N ASP A 181 10.50 5.80 -24.00
CA ASP A 181 11.07 6.79 -24.90
C ASP A 181 11.81 6.19 -26.09
N VAL A 182 11.67 4.86 -26.30
CA VAL A 182 12.33 4.18 -27.44
C VAL A 182 11.47 4.29 -28.70
N ASP A 183 12.14 4.32 -29.88
CA ASP A 183 11.49 4.42 -31.19
C ASP A 183 10.33 3.40 -31.31
N PRO A 184 9.15 3.82 -31.79
CA PRO A 184 7.99 2.94 -31.92
C PRO A 184 8.23 1.67 -32.71
N THR A 185 9.04 1.73 -33.80
CA THR A 185 9.35 0.55 -34.61
C THR A 185 10.11 -0.52 -33.82
N VAL A 186 11.03 -0.08 -32.92
CA VAL A 186 11.75 -0.99 -32.03
C VAL A 186 10.80 -1.57 -30.98
N ARG A 187 9.94 -0.74 -30.40
CA ARG A 187 8.94 -1.17 -29.41
C ARG A 187 7.98 -2.20 -30.00
N ASP A 188 7.50 -2.01 -31.23
CA ASP A 188 6.59 -2.94 -31.90
C ASP A 188 7.23 -4.32 -32.12
N ILE A 189 8.52 -4.37 -32.51
CA ILE A 189 9.26 -5.61 -32.66
C ILE A 189 9.42 -6.33 -31.30
N VAL A 190 9.77 -5.57 -30.24
CA VAL A 190 9.89 -6.12 -28.88
C VAL A 190 8.52 -6.60 -28.37
N ALA A 191 7.45 -5.86 -28.64
CA ALA A 191 6.10 -6.25 -28.25
C ALA A 191 5.70 -7.59 -28.89
N ALA A 192 5.94 -7.75 -30.18
CA ALA A 192 5.64 -8.98 -30.90
C ALA A 192 6.45 -10.20 -30.37
N ASP A 193 7.72 -10.00 -30.03
CA ASP A 193 8.55 -11.07 -29.43
C ASP A 193 8.06 -11.43 -28.01
N LEU A 194 7.74 -10.44 -27.19
CA LEU A 194 7.19 -10.67 -25.84
C LEU A 194 5.83 -11.38 -25.89
N ASP A 195 4.95 -10.99 -26.80
CA ASP A 195 3.65 -11.63 -27.00
C ASP A 195 3.82 -13.11 -27.38
N ALA A 196 4.77 -13.41 -28.23
CA ALA A 196 5.08 -14.80 -28.64
C ALA A 196 5.65 -15.63 -27.45
N ARG A 197 6.51 -15.03 -26.60
CA ARG A 197 7.13 -15.72 -25.46
C ARG A 197 6.17 -15.91 -24.29
N LEU A 198 5.33 -14.91 -24.00
CA LEU A 198 4.45 -14.87 -22.83
C LEU A 198 3.03 -15.38 -23.12
N ALA A 199 2.70 -15.72 -24.38
CA ALA A 199 1.35 -16.10 -24.78
C ALA A 199 0.75 -17.26 -23.96
N VAL A 200 1.58 -18.20 -23.49
CA VAL A 200 1.15 -19.33 -22.64
C VAL A 200 0.95 -18.92 -21.18
N ASP A 201 1.62 -17.85 -20.74
CA ASP A 201 1.70 -17.42 -19.36
C ASP A 201 0.83 -16.18 -19.05
N MET A 202 0.06 -15.69 -20.03
CA MET A 202 -0.90 -14.61 -19.83
C MET A 202 -2.04 -15.10 -18.93
N PRO A 203 -2.17 -14.61 -17.69
CA PRO A 203 -3.30 -14.99 -16.87
C PRO A 203 -4.58 -14.40 -17.46
N PRO A 204 -5.73 -15.07 -17.34
CA PRO A 204 -7.02 -14.48 -17.67
C PRO A 204 -7.24 -13.20 -16.84
N ALA A 205 -8.07 -12.30 -17.36
CA ALA A 205 -8.49 -11.12 -16.61
C ALA A 205 -9.09 -11.56 -15.27
N ARG A 206 -8.65 -10.95 -14.18
CA ARG A 206 -9.15 -11.30 -12.85
C ARG A 206 -10.56 -10.73 -12.69
N THR A 207 -11.54 -11.60 -12.62
CA THR A 207 -12.88 -11.26 -12.19
C THR A 207 -13.08 -11.73 -10.75
N ARG A 208 -13.77 -10.94 -9.93
CA ARG A 208 -14.16 -11.38 -8.60
C ARG A 208 -15.35 -12.34 -8.69
N PRO A 209 -15.60 -13.19 -7.67
CA PRO A 209 -16.79 -14.04 -7.62
C PRO A 209 -18.11 -13.26 -7.72
N SER A 210 -18.12 -11.98 -7.34
CA SER A 210 -19.26 -11.05 -7.45
C SER A 210 -19.50 -10.53 -8.88
N GLY A 211 -18.63 -10.83 -9.83
CA GLY A 211 -18.66 -10.23 -11.18
C GLY A 211 -18.02 -8.84 -11.24
N ASP A 212 -17.69 -8.25 -10.10
CA ASP A 212 -17.00 -6.96 -10.00
C ASP A 212 -15.50 -7.20 -10.19
N GLY A 213 -14.97 -6.81 -11.36
CA GLY A 213 -13.54 -6.92 -11.65
C GLY A 213 -12.73 -5.98 -10.76
N TYR A 214 -11.60 -6.46 -10.24
CA TYR A 214 -10.61 -5.60 -9.58
C TYR A 214 -10.07 -4.53 -10.55
N ASP A 215 -10.15 -4.81 -11.86
CA ASP A 215 -9.78 -3.91 -12.95
C ASP A 215 -10.80 -2.77 -13.16
N GLU A 216 -11.94 -2.76 -12.46
CA GLU A 216 -12.95 -1.69 -12.54
C GLU A 216 -12.63 -0.48 -11.64
N ILE A 217 -11.69 -0.60 -10.73
CA ILE A 217 -11.19 0.51 -9.90
C ILE A 217 -9.79 0.90 -10.33
N LEU A 218 -9.48 2.18 -10.19
CA LEU A 218 -8.11 2.64 -10.39
C LEU A 218 -7.17 1.87 -9.46
N SER A 219 -6.19 1.19 -10.04
CA SER A 219 -5.26 0.34 -9.31
C SER A 219 -3.88 0.40 -9.97
N ARG A 220 -3.08 1.36 -9.53
CA ARG A 220 -1.77 1.67 -10.11
C ARG A 220 -0.66 0.90 -9.43
N PHE A 221 0.32 0.48 -10.23
CA PHE A 221 1.64 0.11 -9.75
C PHE A 221 2.56 1.33 -9.84
N HIS A 222 3.49 1.47 -8.92
CA HIS A 222 4.40 2.60 -8.87
C HIS A 222 5.82 2.12 -9.09
N ASN A 223 6.54 2.80 -9.99
CA ASN A 223 7.99 2.74 -10.02
C ASN A 223 8.51 3.38 -8.72
N PRO A 224 9.19 2.61 -7.83
CA PRO A 224 9.59 3.12 -6.52
C PRO A 224 10.54 4.32 -6.62
N PHE A 225 11.37 4.39 -7.67
CA PHE A 225 12.32 5.49 -7.85
C PHE A 225 11.60 6.78 -8.26
N GLU A 226 10.66 6.72 -9.22
CA GLU A 226 9.86 7.87 -9.63
C GLU A 226 8.99 8.38 -8.46
N LEU A 227 8.39 7.47 -7.70
CA LEU A 227 7.62 7.84 -6.51
C LEU A 227 8.51 8.49 -5.43
N ALA A 228 9.74 7.99 -5.25
CA ALA A 228 10.70 8.60 -4.35
C ALA A 228 11.12 10.01 -4.81
N ASP A 229 11.20 10.25 -6.11
CA ASP A 229 11.49 11.58 -6.65
C ASP A 229 10.32 12.55 -6.42
N VAL A 230 9.08 12.09 -6.53
CA VAL A 230 7.90 12.87 -6.12
C VAL A 230 7.99 13.24 -4.63
N VAL A 231 8.31 12.29 -3.75
CA VAL A 231 8.46 12.54 -2.30
C VAL A 231 9.58 13.56 -2.05
N ARG A 232 10.76 13.40 -2.66
CA ARG A 232 11.87 14.37 -2.53
C ARG A 232 11.50 15.77 -3.00
N ALA A 233 10.79 15.88 -4.12
CA ALA A 233 10.34 17.17 -4.67
C ALA A 233 9.40 17.94 -3.74
N HIS A 234 8.79 17.25 -2.76
CA HIS A 234 7.90 17.82 -1.75
C HIS A 234 8.60 18.13 -0.41
N GLY A 235 9.92 18.24 -0.38
CA GLY A 235 10.66 18.63 0.82
C GLY A 235 10.88 17.47 1.81
N TYR A 236 11.04 16.26 1.29
CA TYR A 236 11.39 15.10 2.10
C TYR A 236 12.82 14.62 1.80
N ARG A 237 13.54 14.27 2.85
CA ARG A 237 14.90 13.71 2.81
C ARG A 237 14.92 12.29 3.40
N ASP A 238 16.08 11.66 3.34
CA ASP A 238 16.35 10.33 3.94
C ASP A 238 15.35 9.27 3.43
N VAL A 239 15.00 9.34 2.14
CA VAL A 239 14.02 8.43 1.52
C VAL A 239 14.57 7.02 1.48
N GLN A 240 13.88 6.10 2.15
CA GLN A 240 14.23 4.68 2.24
C GLN A 240 13.09 3.80 1.76
N PHE A 241 13.42 2.62 1.23
CA PHE A 241 12.46 1.61 0.81
C PHE A 241 12.46 0.45 1.78
N HIS A 242 11.28 0.07 2.25
CA HIS A 242 11.07 -1.10 3.08
C HIS A 242 10.15 -2.06 2.35
N TRP A 243 10.63 -3.30 2.12
CA TRP A 243 9.95 -4.30 1.31
C TRP A 243 9.17 -5.25 2.20
N TYR A 244 8.00 -5.66 1.74
CA TYR A 244 7.16 -6.68 2.36
C TYR A 244 6.29 -7.36 1.30
N ASN A 245 5.59 -8.42 1.65
CA ASN A 245 4.81 -9.26 0.74
C ASN A 245 5.71 -9.95 -0.29
N TYR A 246 6.67 -10.73 0.22
CA TYR A 246 7.61 -11.49 -0.59
C TYR A 246 6.95 -12.68 -1.31
N HIS A 247 7.42 -12.94 -2.52
CA HIS A 247 7.05 -14.08 -3.32
C HIS A 247 8.30 -14.95 -3.57
N PRO A 248 8.39 -16.16 -2.99
CA PRO A 248 9.55 -17.06 -3.19
C PRO A 248 9.59 -17.70 -4.58
N ALA A 249 8.50 -17.62 -5.33
CA ALA A 249 8.38 -17.99 -6.73
C ALA A 249 7.43 -17.03 -7.44
N TYR A 250 7.49 -16.98 -8.76
CA TYR A 250 6.55 -16.16 -9.51
C TYR A 250 5.10 -16.67 -9.36
N PRO A 251 4.11 -15.77 -9.29
CA PRO A 251 2.76 -16.12 -8.84
C PRO A 251 2.08 -17.25 -9.59
N MET A 252 2.38 -17.41 -10.89
CA MET A 252 1.74 -18.39 -11.79
C MET A 252 2.03 -19.85 -11.44
N ILE A 253 3.07 -20.10 -10.64
CA ILE A 253 3.42 -21.48 -10.23
C ILE A 253 3.24 -21.70 -8.72
N ALA A 254 2.66 -20.73 -8.01
CA ALA A 254 2.49 -20.82 -6.56
C ALA A 254 1.69 -22.05 -6.13
N ASP A 255 0.72 -22.46 -6.94
CA ASP A 255 -0.12 -23.66 -6.76
C ASP A 255 0.62 -25.00 -6.94
N ARG A 256 1.84 -24.99 -7.49
CA ARG A 256 2.66 -26.18 -7.68
C ARG A 256 3.43 -26.58 -6.43
N PHE A 257 3.43 -25.76 -5.40
CA PHE A 257 4.16 -26.00 -4.16
C PHE A 257 3.24 -26.53 -3.06
N ASP A 258 3.81 -27.33 -2.16
CA ASP A 258 3.16 -27.60 -0.89
C ASP A 258 2.90 -26.27 -0.15
N PRO A 259 1.64 -26.00 0.28
CA PRO A 259 1.28 -24.70 0.85
C PRO A 259 2.11 -24.32 2.09
N LYS A 260 2.46 -25.30 2.94
CA LYS A 260 3.27 -25.06 4.14
C LYS A 260 4.70 -24.70 3.78
N THR A 261 5.30 -25.42 2.83
CA THR A 261 6.65 -25.14 2.33
C THR A 261 6.72 -23.76 1.69
N TYR A 262 5.74 -23.41 0.85
CA TYR A 262 5.67 -22.09 0.21
C TYR A 262 5.52 -20.98 1.25
N ARG A 263 4.59 -21.12 2.20
CA ARG A 263 4.37 -20.16 3.28
C ARG A 263 5.61 -19.99 4.16
N THR A 264 6.31 -21.07 4.49
CA THR A 264 7.55 -21.01 5.27
C THR A 264 8.62 -20.19 4.52
N ALA A 265 8.75 -20.40 3.21
CA ALA A 265 9.68 -19.64 2.39
C ALA A 265 9.31 -18.13 2.33
N GLN A 266 8.02 -17.79 2.20
CA GLN A 266 7.55 -16.41 2.26
C GLN A 266 7.93 -15.74 3.58
N ILE A 267 7.60 -16.35 4.72
CA ILE A 267 7.88 -15.79 6.05
C ILE A 267 9.38 -15.62 6.29
N ASN A 268 10.21 -16.56 5.85
CA ASN A 268 11.66 -16.43 5.97
C ASN A 268 12.20 -15.25 5.19
N LEU A 269 11.67 -14.99 3.99
CA LEU A 269 12.07 -13.84 3.17
C LEU A 269 11.67 -12.49 3.79
N GLU A 270 10.54 -12.41 4.52
CA GLU A 270 10.12 -11.18 5.21
C GLU A 270 11.15 -10.67 6.22
N HIS A 271 11.98 -11.56 6.77
CA HIS A 271 13.00 -11.22 7.75
C HIS A 271 14.34 -10.78 7.13
N GLU A 272 14.53 -10.96 5.82
CA GLU A 272 15.84 -10.69 5.20
C GLU A 272 16.10 -9.22 4.88
N GLY A 273 15.08 -8.43 4.52
CA GLY A 273 15.16 -6.98 4.28
C GLY A 273 16.22 -6.55 3.25
N THR A 274 16.48 -7.36 2.21
CA THR A 274 17.55 -7.13 1.25
C THR A 274 17.07 -6.45 -0.04
N TRP A 275 18.02 -6.04 -0.90
CA TRP A 275 17.74 -5.50 -2.23
C TRP A 275 16.85 -6.42 -3.11
N ARG A 276 16.82 -7.72 -2.81
CA ARG A 276 15.97 -8.69 -3.50
C ARG A 276 14.49 -8.34 -3.39
N GLY A 277 14.08 -7.65 -2.32
CA GLY A 277 12.72 -7.18 -2.14
C GLY A 277 12.23 -6.32 -3.31
N MET A 278 13.12 -5.57 -3.96
CA MET A 278 12.78 -4.79 -5.16
C MET A 278 12.10 -5.63 -6.24
N PHE A 279 12.51 -6.89 -6.42
CA PHE A 279 11.99 -7.80 -7.45
C PHE A 279 11.08 -8.90 -6.89
N LEU A 280 11.23 -9.26 -5.62
CA LEU A 280 10.47 -10.35 -5.02
C LEU A 280 9.24 -9.89 -4.22
N CYS A 281 9.10 -8.58 -3.95
CA CYS A 281 7.97 -8.04 -3.20
C CYS A 281 6.98 -7.36 -4.13
N SER A 282 5.70 -7.70 -4.00
CA SER A 282 4.63 -7.01 -4.72
C SER A 282 4.27 -5.65 -4.12
N ALA A 283 4.78 -5.34 -2.92
CA ALA A 283 4.54 -4.07 -2.24
C ALA A 283 5.76 -3.60 -1.44
N GLY A 284 5.79 -2.30 -1.16
CA GLY A 284 6.78 -1.66 -0.32
C GLY A 284 6.22 -0.46 0.42
N VAL A 285 7.00 0.04 1.39
CA VAL A 285 6.74 1.29 2.10
C VAL A 285 7.92 2.23 1.86
N ILE A 286 7.65 3.43 1.38
CA ILE A 286 8.60 4.55 1.45
C ILE A 286 8.53 5.12 2.85
N GLU A 287 9.67 5.20 3.52
CA GLU A 287 9.90 6.02 4.71
C GLU A 287 10.69 7.26 4.29
N ALA A 288 10.25 8.44 4.73
CA ALA A 288 10.98 9.68 4.49
C ALA A 288 10.82 10.63 5.68
N VAL A 289 11.71 11.60 5.79
CA VAL A 289 11.70 12.63 6.84
C VAL A 289 11.34 13.96 6.22
N LYS A 290 10.29 14.61 6.74
CA LYS A 290 9.95 15.99 6.33
C LYS A 290 11.08 16.93 6.71
N ASP A 291 11.46 17.81 5.80
CA ASP A 291 12.44 18.85 6.10
C ASP A 291 11.96 19.76 7.25
N PRO A 292 12.88 20.29 8.06
CA PRO A 292 12.52 21.08 9.24
C PRO A 292 11.96 22.47 8.92
N ASP A 293 12.09 22.94 7.66
CA ASP A 293 11.68 24.29 7.21
C ASP A 293 10.69 24.24 6.03
#